data_6bb0c9a0b4ace3b693a4dcdb208d3764
#
_entry.id   6bb0c9a0b4ace3b693a4dcdb208d3764
#
_cell.length_a   1.000
_cell.length_b   1.000
_cell.length_c   1.000
_cell.angle_alpha   90.00
_cell.angle_beta   90.00
_cell.angle_gamma   90.00
#
_symmetry.space_group_name_H-M   'P 1'
#
loop_
_entity.id
_entity.type
_entity.pdbx_description
1 polymer ?
#
loop_
_entity_poly.entity_id
_entity_poly.type
_entity_poly.pdbx_seq_one_letter_code
_entity_poly.pdbx_strand_id
1 'polypeptide(L)'
;MPTNKNAMTRYKILDELLSNRYHNYSLDDLTEEVNKRLSEMYPDTDGVVRRTIEKDIYYLEYEGPFLAEIERYSVPGYNSEKQKSFSKMCLRYADPSFSIFKQELSTDEKYLLGEALSMLGQFDGLPNLEALEKLRLGLGGGQEERKIISFTKNPIENSNILGELFVAISQRQVIELHYHRFRDSGNVLTVNVHPYLLKEYNRRWYLLAAAESDKKLLCFALDRIDGITPLPSHIYVDYEGDINERFEDIIGVTLNDGPVLQIVFWVSDNSKDYVETKPLHESQKHIKREVEETLRKEYPSLVGGRFYRIDCIENYELIRELTSFGKELVAVQPTEIRDKVWKRVSEMNKIYERL
;
A
#
# COMPACT_ATOMS: atom_id res chain seq x y z
N MET A 1 -8.37 15.96 -8.59
CA MET A 1 -7.17 16.77 -8.93
C MET A 1 -6.80 16.47 -10.37
N PRO A 2 -6.50 17.44 -11.22
CA PRO A 2 -6.00 17.11 -12.55
C PRO A 2 -4.65 16.40 -12.37
N THR A 3 -4.60 15.16 -12.75
CA THR A 3 -3.37 14.34 -12.77
C THR A 3 -2.37 15.06 -13.67
N ASN A 4 -1.31 15.58 -13.09
CA ASN A 4 -0.23 16.26 -13.80
C ASN A 4 0.60 15.19 -14.52
N LYS A 5 0.05 14.69 -15.65
CA LYS A 5 0.68 13.67 -16.47
C LYS A 5 2.13 14.07 -16.75
N ASN A 6 3.09 13.23 -16.36
CA ASN A 6 4.53 13.40 -16.58
C ASN A 6 5.20 14.60 -15.85
N ALA A 7 4.64 15.14 -14.75
CA ALA A 7 5.24 16.27 -14.04
C ALA A 7 6.67 15.97 -13.55
N MET A 8 6.89 14.81 -12.94
CA MET A 8 8.21 14.41 -12.45
C MET A 8 9.24 14.27 -13.57
N THR A 9 8.82 13.78 -14.74
CA THR A 9 9.69 13.72 -15.93
C THR A 9 10.08 15.12 -16.41
N ARG A 10 9.12 16.07 -16.43
CA ARG A 10 9.42 17.47 -16.76
C ARG A 10 10.38 18.12 -15.76
N TYR A 11 10.17 17.88 -14.47
CA TYR A 11 11.09 18.39 -13.43
C TYR A 11 12.50 17.87 -13.61
N LYS A 12 12.66 16.59 -13.98
CA LYS A 12 13.98 16.02 -14.27
C LYS A 12 14.64 16.68 -15.48
N ILE A 13 13.87 16.89 -16.54
CA ILE A 13 14.38 17.58 -17.74
C ILE A 13 14.73 19.05 -17.41
N LEU A 14 13.85 19.76 -16.71
CA LEU A 14 14.10 21.15 -16.30
C LEU A 14 15.34 21.27 -15.40
N ASP A 15 15.55 20.34 -14.48
CA ASP A 15 16.73 20.30 -13.62
C ASP A 15 18.02 20.21 -14.43
N GLU A 16 18.08 19.33 -15.43
CA GLU A 16 19.22 19.20 -16.31
C GLU A 16 19.47 20.47 -17.14
N LEU A 17 18.40 21.11 -17.64
CA LEU A 17 18.51 22.32 -18.44
C LEU A 17 18.92 23.53 -17.59
N LEU A 18 18.35 23.71 -16.41
CA LEU A 18 18.65 24.83 -15.51
C LEU A 18 20.04 24.71 -14.88
N SER A 19 20.56 23.50 -14.70
CA SER A 19 21.91 23.21 -14.23
C SER A 19 22.97 23.46 -15.33
N ASN A 20 22.58 23.52 -16.61
CA ASN A 20 23.50 23.63 -17.72
C ASN A 20 24.06 25.06 -17.85
N ARG A 21 25.36 25.25 -17.68
CA ARG A 21 26.04 26.55 -17.78
C ARG A 21 26.53 26.91 -19.19
N TYR A 22 26.51 25.96 -20.11
CA TYR A 22 27.00 26.16 -21.46
C TYR A 22 25.94 26.69 -22.43
N HIS A 23 24.66 26.60 -22.04
CA HIS A 23 23.54 27.08 -22.85
C HIS A 23 22.68 28.07 -22.05
N ASN A 24 22.15 29.07 -22.78
CA ASN A 24 21.28 30.09 -22.24
C ASN A 24 19.83 29.76 -22.65
N TYR A 25 19.05 29.26 -21.76
CA TYR A 25 17.65 28.87 -22.01
C TYR A 25 16.69 29.98 -21.60
N SER A 26 15.93 30.50 -22.54
CA SER A 26 14.71 31.27 -22.20
C SER A 26 13.57 30.30 -21.91
N LEU A 27 12.44 30.84 -21.42
CA LEU A 27 11.26 30.03 -21.15
C LEU A 27 10.74 29.33 -22.42
N ASP A 28 10.86 29.94 -23.58
CA ASP A 28 10.46 29.34 -24.84
C ASP A 28 11.41 28.19 -25.23
N ASP A 29 12.73 28.37 -25.05
CA ASP A 29 13.71 27.30 -25.31
C ASP A 29 13.51 26.12 -24.34
N LEU A 30 13.22 26.41 -23.04
CA LEU A 30 12.91 25.37 -22.06
C LEU A 30 11.65 24.57 -22.46
N THR A 31 10.64 25.29 -22.99
CA THR A 31 9.39 24.65 -23.43
C THR A 31 9.65 23.75 -24.65
N GLU A 32 10.44 24.23 -25.61
CA GLU A 32 10.77 23.45 -26.81
C GLU A 32 11.60 22.21 -26.47
N GLU A 33 12.64 22.36 -25.65
CA GLU A 33 13.51 21.26 -25.28
C GLU A 33 12.80 20.20 -24.40
N VAL A 34 11.92 20.64 -23.47
CA VAL A 34 11.10 19.74 -22.70
C VAL A 34 10.16 18.95 -23.61
N ASN A 35 9.49 19.60 -24.57
CA ASN A 35 8.60 18.92 -25.51
C ASN A 35 9.34 17.92 -26.39
N LYS A 36 10.51 18.28 -26.87
CA LYS A 36 11.39 17.40 -27.67
C LYS A 36 11.69 16.12 -26.88
N ARG A 37 12.19 16.23 -25.66
CA ARG A 37 12.55 15.07 -24.81
C ARG A 37 11.32 14.27 -24.38
N LEU A 38 10.19 14.93 -24.12
CA LEU A 38 8.94 14.22 -23.82
C LEU A 38 8.46 13.39 -25.01
N SER A 39 8.56 13.91 -26.26
CA SER A 39 8.18 13.16 -27.46
C SER A 39 9.08 11.97 -27.74
N GLU A 40 10.37 12.06 -27.37
CA GLU A 40 11.31 10.94 -27.45
C GLU A 40 10.96 9.82 -26.46
N MET A 41 10.50 10.18 -25.24
CA MET A 41 10.15 9.23 -24.19
C MET A 41 8.72 8.69 -24.34
N TYR A 42 7.81 9.51 -24.81
CA TYR A 42 6.37 9.24 -24.92
C TYR A 42 5.84 9.68 -26.29
N PRO A 43 5.93 8.83 -27.33
CA PRO A 43 5.54 9.21 -28.71
C PRO A 43 4.09 9.69 -28.86
N ASP A 44 3.19 9.25 -27.98
CA ASP A 44 1.76 9.62 -27.99
C ASP A 44 1.43 10.87 -27.15
N THR A 45 2.43 11.69 -26.80
CA THR A 45 2.19 12.90 -26.01
C THR A 45 1.85 14.10 -26.89
N ASP A 46 0.85 14.89 -26.49
CA ASP A 46 0.52 16.18 -27.13
C ASP A 46 1.52 17.30 -26.76
N GLY A 47 2.52 16.98 -25.93
CA GLY A 47 3.46 17.97 -25.39
C GLY A 47 2.81 18.87 -24.33
N VAL A 48 3.54 19.93 -23.95
CA VAL A 48 3.09 20.91 -22.97
C VAL A 48 3.23 22.33 -23.51
N VAL A 49 2.36 23.21 -23.06
CA VAL A 49 2.38 24.63 -23.42
C VAL A 49 3.29 25.41 -22.46
N ARG A 50 3.82 26.55 -22.94
CA ARG A 50 4.67 27.45 -22.15
C ARG A 50 4.14 27.72 -20.72
N ARG A 51 2.83 27.95 -20.57
CA ARG A 51 2.22 28.20 -19.26
C ARG A 51 2.38 27.03 -18.28
N THR A 52 2.50 25.80 -18.79
CA THR A 52 2.76 24.62 -17.94
C THR A 52 4.20 24.68 -17.41
N ILE A 53 5.17 25.05 -18.25
CA ILE A 53 6.56 25.20 -17.82
C ILE A 53 6.72 26.37 -16.84
N GLU A 54 6.00 27.48 -17.03
CA GLU A 54 5.98 28.59 -16.06
C GLU A 54 5.48 28.12 -14.69
N LYS A 55 4.42 27.32 -14.64
CA LYS A 55 3.90 26.74 -13.40
C LYS A 55 4.86 25.72 -12.78
N ASP A 56 5.51 24.90 -13.61
CA ASP A 56 6.49 23.94 -13.13
C ASP A 56 7.70 24.67 -12.50
N ILE A 57 8.20 25.73 -13.12
CA ILE A 57 9.27 26.57 -12.56
C ILE A 57 8.85 27.24 -11.27
N TYR A 58 7.64 27.81 -11.23
CA TYR A 58 7.08 28.40 -10.01
C TYR A 58 6.95 27.39 -8.87
N TYR A 59 6.54 26.17 -9.19
CA TYR A 59 6.48 25.07 -8.21
C TYR A 59 7.87 24.72 -7.68
N LEU A 60 8.89 24.66 -8.55
CA LEU A 60 10.26 24.38 -8.14
C LEU A 60 10.85 25.49 -7.24
N GLU A 61 10.47 26.76 -7.46
CA GLU A 61 10.94 27.91 -6.68
C GLU A 61 10.22 28.10 -5.35
N TYR A 62 8.87 27.90 -5.30
CA TYR A 62 8.05 28.42 -4.19
C TYR A 62 7.11 27.44 -3.54
N GLU A 63 6.57 26.47 -4.26
CA GLU A 63 5.51 25.59 -3.75
C GLU A 63 5.99 24.18 -3.45
N GLY A 64 7.02 23.70 -4.17
CA GLY A 64 7.55 22.35 -4.02
C GLY A 64 8.54 22.23 -2.87
N PRO A 65 8.98 21.02 -2.57
CA PRO A 65 9.93 20.74 -1.48
C PRO A 65 11.36 21.23 -1.82
N PHE A 66 11.60 21.68 -3.04
CA PHE A 66 12.97 21.94 -3.56
C PHE A 66 13.46 23.34 -3.24
N LEU A 67 12.56 24.34 -3.17
CA LEU A 67 12.89 25.76 -2.93
C LEU A 67 14.08 26.24 -3.77
N ALA A 68 14.09 25.91 -5.06
CA ALA A 68 15.19 26.12 -5.96
C ALA A 68 15.39 27.61 -6.24
N GLU A 69 16.59 28.16 -6.00
CA GLU A 69 16.91 29.52 -6.38
C GLU A 69 17.20 29.59 -7.88
N ILE A 70 16.27 30.20 -8.65
CA ILE A 70 16.40 30.35 -10.11
C ILE A 70 16.71 31.81 -10.45
N GLU A 71 17.92 32.02 -10.99
CA GLU A 71 18.38 33.33 -11.49
C GLU A 71 17.77 33.61 -12.87
N ARG A 72 17.26 34.83 -13.02
CA ARG A 72 16.77 35.38 -14.30
C ARG A 72 17.75 36.42 -14.78
N TYR A 73 18.40 36.19 -15.93
CA TYR A 73 19.43 37.06 -16.48
C TYR A 73 19.18 37.34 -17.96
N SER A 74 19.72 38.45 -18.42
CA SER A 74 19.52 38.95 -19.78
C SER A 74 20.72 38.66 -20.66
N VAL A 75 20.47 38.05 -21.80
CA VAL A 75 21.51 37.79 -22.80
C VAL A 75 21.21 38.58 -24.06
N PRO A 76 22.21 39.36 -24.60
CA PRO A 76 22.02 40.06 -25.84
C PRO A 76 21.93 39.09 -27.03
N GLY A 77 20.93 39.27 -27.85
CA GLY A 77 20.73 38.56 -29.10
C GLY A 77 20.69 39.51 -30.30
N TYR A 78 20.98 39.00 -31.47
CA TYR A 78 20.87 39.75 -32.71
C TYR A 78 20.01 38.99 -33.72
N ASN A 79 18.97 39.65 -34.22
CA ASN A 79 18.13 39.10 -35.28
C ASN A 79 18.63 39.63 -36.62
N SER A 80 19.24 38.75 -37.40
CA SER A 80 19.84 39.08 -38.70
C SER A 80 18.81 39.49 -39.75
N GLU A 81 17.60 38.92 -39.71
CA GLU A 81 16.53 39.25 -40.67
C GLU A 81 15.97 40.66 -40.43
N LYS A 82 15.82 41.06 -39.17
CA LYS A 82 15.28 42.36 -38.78
C LYS A 82 16.35 43.39 -38.50
N GLN A 83 17.62 43.03 -38.57
CA GLN A 83 18.79 43.87 -38.27
C GLN A 83 18.65 44.62 -36.92
N LYS A 84 18.08 43.93 -35.90
CA LYS A 84 17.86 44.54 -34.58
C LYS A 84 18.46 43.67 -33.49
N SER A 85 19.11 44.36 -32.55
CA SER A 85 19.49 43.75 -31.27
C SER A 85 18.25 43.57 -30.37
N PHE A 86 18.15 42.48 -29.67
CA PHE A 86 17.16 42.23 -28.68
C PHE A 86 17.80 41.63 -27.42
N SER A 87 17.09 41.68 -26.34
CA SER A 87 17.51 41.08 -25.06
C SER A 87 16.64 39.89 -24.77
N LYS A 88 17.26 38.75 -24.54
CA LYS A 88 16.60 37.48 -24.25
C LYS A 88 16.73 37.19 -22.76
N MET A 89 15.61 37.06 -22.06
CA MET A 89 15.59 36.66 -20.65
C MET A 89 15.80 35.16 -20.56
N CYS A 90 16.83 34.74 -19.85
CA CYS A 90 17.18 33.33 -19.64
C CYS A 90 17.12 32.95 -18.16
N LEU A 91 16.98 31.68 -17.91
CA LEU A 91 16.82 31.09 -16.56
C LEU A 91 17.93 30.06 -16.33
N ARG A 92 18.42 29.99 -15.09
CA ARG A 92 19.34 28.95 -14.62
C ARG A 92 19.30 28.90 -13.10
N TYR A 93 19.80 27.85 -12.50
CA TYR A 93 20.03 27.84 -11.06
C TYR A 93 21.05 28.90 -10.64
N ALA A 94 20.80 29.58 -9.51
CA ALA A 94 21.76 30.55 -8.98
C ALA A 94 23.08 29.86 -8.58
N ASP A 95 22.99 28.74 -7.86
CA ASP A 95 24.15 27.92 -7.55
C ASP A 95 24.48 26.93 -8.69
N PRO A 96 25.69 26.95 -9.25
CA PRO A 96 26.13 26.02 -10.29
C PRO A 96 26.13 24.53 -9.86
N SER A 97 26.27 24.26 -8.59
CA SER A 97 26.29 22.88 -8.02
C SER A 97 24.93 22.35 -7.69
N PHE A 98 23.92 23.23 -7.66
CA PHE A 98 22.56 22.87 -7.29
C PHE A 98 21.87 21.98 -8.34
N SER A 99 21.17 20.96 -7.88
CA SER A 99 20.25 20.13 -8.64
C SER A 99 19.19 19.60 -7.71
N ILE A 100 17.91 19.62 -8.10
CA ILE A 100 16.83 19.11 -7.29
C ILE A 100 16.89 17.58 -7.07
N PHE A 101 17.65 16.86 -7.90
CA PHE A 101 17.84 15.41 -7.81
C PHE A 101 19.23 14.98 -7.30
N LYS A 102 20.14 15.93 -7.09
CA LYS A 102 21.51 15.65 -6.62
C LYS A 102 21.81 16.32 -5.27
N GLN A 103 20.79 16.78 -4.56
CA GLN A 103 20.97 17.33 -3.22
C GLN A 103 21.53 16.25 -2.31
N GLU A 104 22.61 16.55 -1.62
CA GLU A 104 23.04 15.71 -0.50
C GLU A 104 21.95 15.76 0.58
N LEU A 105 21.55 14.58 1.02
CA LEU A 105 20.62 14.48 2.14
C LEU A 105 21.21 15.20 3.36
N SER A 106 20.44 16.04 4.00
CA SER A 106 20.77 16.65 5.27
C SER A 106 21.00 15.56 6.35
N THR A 107 21.61 15.91 7.46
CA THR A 107 21.81 14.99 8.58
C THR A 107 20.49 14.41 9.09
N ASP A 108 19.46 15.24 9.18
CA ASP A 108 18.13 14.83 9.64
C ASP A 108 17.44 13.89 8.63
N GLU A 109 17.56 14.16 7.34
CA GLU A 109 17.03 13.29 6.28
C GLU A 109 17.76 11.94 6.22
N LYS A 110 19.08 11.94 6.40
CA LYS A 110 19.88 10.71 6.51
C LYS A 110 19.46 9.90 7.72
N TYR A 111 19.25 10.55 8.87
CA TYR A 111 18.75 9.90 10.07
C TYR A 111 17.36 9.30 9.86
N LEU A 112 16.40 10.07 9.34
CA LEU A 112 15.04 9.61 9.07
C LEU A 112 15.03 8.43 8.09
N LEU A 113 15.84 8.50 7.05
CA LEU A 113 15.97 7.39 6.09
C LEU A 113 16.59 6.16 6.73
N GLY A 114 17.60 6.33 7.59
CA GLY A 114 18.21 5.25 8.38
C GLY A 114 17.19 4.55 9.27
N GLU A 115 16.34 5.31 9.98
CA GLU A 115 15.24 4.77 10.78
C GLU A 115 14.22 4.00 9.93
N ALA A 116 13.81 4.55 8.79
CA ALA A 116 12.89 3.87 7.86
C ALA A 116 13.49 2.55 7.35
N LEU A 117 14.78 2.51 7.00
CA LEU A 117 15.48 1.30 6.58
C LEU A 117 15.58 0.29 7.74
N SER A 118 15.83 0.76 8.97
CA SER A 118 15.83 -0.08 10.17
C SER A 118 14.44 -0.70 10.44
N MET A 119 13.37 0.05 10.23
CA MET A 119 12.00 -0.48 10.31
C MET A 119 11.74 -1.55 9.25
N LEU A 120 12.13 -1.30 8.00
CA LEU A 120 12.01 -2.29 6.92
C LEU A 120 12.82 -3.56 7.21
N GLY A 121 14.01 -3.43 7.80
CA GLY A 121 14.85 -4.55 8.21
C GLY A 121 14.23 -5.43 9.32
N GLN A 122 13.13 -5.01 9.95
CA GLN A 122 12.40 -5.83 10.91
C GLN A 122 11.46 -6.85 10.26
N PHE A 123 11.18 -6.71 8.96
CA PHE A 123 10.39 -7.68 8.19
C PHE A 123 11.32 -8.77 7.66
N ASP A 124 11.26 -9.96 8.27
CA ASP A 124 12.04 -11.12 7.81
C ASP A 124 11.52 -11.56 6.42
N GLY A 125 12.43 -11.90 5.51
CA GLY A 125 12.09 -12.44 4.18
C GLY A 125 11.86 -11.40 3.07
N LEU A 126 12.04 -10.10 3.33
CA LEU A 126 12.06 -9.13 2.23
C LEU A 126 13.25 -9.37 1.30
N PRO A 127 13.06 -9.25 -0.02
CA PRO A 127 14.18 -9.39 -0.97
C PRO A 127 15.18 -8.25 -0.76
N ASN A 128 16.46 -8.56 -1.01
CA ASN A 128 17.55 -7.57 -0.94
C ASN A 128 17.80 -6.94 0.44
N LEU A 129 17.49 -7.64 1.54
CA LEU A 129 17.82 -7.15 2.90
C LEU A 129 19.29 -6.73 3.05
N GLU A 130 20.22 -7.46 2.40
CA GLU A 130 21.64 -7.07 2.38
C GLU A 130 21.88 -5.71 1.70
N ALA A 131 21.12 -5.39 0.65
CA ALA A 131 21.21 -4.09 -0.02
C ALA A 131 20.64 -2.98 0.86
N LEU A 132 19.53 -3.23 1.58
CA LEU A 132 18.98 -2.29 2.56
C LEU A 132 19.99 -2.03 3.69
N GLU A 133 20.67 -3.05 4.18
CA GLU A 133 21.69 -2.90 5.22
C GLU A 133 22.91 -2.10 4.71
N LYS A 134 23.39 -2.36 3.48
CA LYS A 134 24.43 -1.56 2.85
C LYS A 134 24.04 -0.09 2.71
N LEU A 135 22.78 0.18 2.32
CA LEU A 135 22.26 1.55 2.25
C LEU A 135 22.25 2.21 3.64
N ARG A 136 21.77 1.50 4.66
CA ARG A 136 21.75 1.96 6.04
C ARG A 136 23.14 2.33 6.55
N LEU A 137 24.12 1.46 6.33
CA LEU A 137 25.53 1.70 6.68
C LEU A 137 26.11 2.90 5.94
N GLY A 138 25.77 3.05 4.65
CA GLY A 138 26.21 4.19 3.82
C GLY A 138 25.66 5.54 4.28
N LEU A 139 24.54 5.56 4.99
CA LEU A 139 23.93 6.76 5.57
C LEU A 139 24.53 7.15 6.95
N GLY A 140 25.52 6.42 7.44
CA GLY A 140 26.16 6.68 8.73
C GLY A 140 25.51 5.91 9.91
N GLY A 141 24.59 5.00 9.65
CA GLY A 141 24.01 4.09 10.64
C GLY A 141 25.00 2.99 11.03
N GLY A 142 25.79 3.19 12.06
CA GLY A 142 26.81 2.23 12.51
C GLY A 142 26.95 2.12 14.02
N GLN A 143 26.21 2.94 14.76
CA GLN A 143 26.15 2.79 16.22
C GLN A 143 25.00 1.84 16.59
N GLU A 144 25.13 1.10 17.68
CA GLU A 144 24.04 0.29 18.26
C GLU A 144 22.86 1.23 18.59
N GLU A 145 21.98 1.41 17.60
CA GLU A 145 20.80 2.24 17.76
C GLU A 145 19.87 1.56 18.77
N ARG A 146 19.50 2.29 19.81
CA ARG A 146 18.49 1.86 20.76
C ARG A 146 17.19 1.61 19.97
N LYS A 147 16.77 0.34 19.91
CA LYS A 147 15.52 -0.04 19.24
C LYS A 147 14.34 0.67 19.91
N ILE A 148 13.83 1.73 19.27
CA ILE A 148 12.72 2.56 19.77
C ILE A 148 11.36 1.95 19.39
N ILE A 149 11.26 1.36 18.19
CA ILE A 149 10.05 0.72 17.68
C ILE A 149 10.30 -0.78 17.54
N SER A 150 9.40 -1.57 18.07
CA SER A 150 9.46 -3.03 17.95
C SER A 150 8.14 -3.56 17.40
N PHE A 151 8.21 -4.25 16.27
CA PHE A 151 7.09 -5.03 15.77
C PHE A 151 7.12 -6.44 16.36
N THR A 152 5.95 -6.98 16.65
CA THR A 152 5.88 -8.38 17.08
C THR A 152 6.20 -9.28 15.88
N LYS A 153 7.35 -9.94 15.96
CA LYS A 153 7.79 -10.87 14.90
C LYS A 153 7.04 -12.18 15.03
N ASN A 154 6.60 -12.71 13.90
CA ASN A 154 6.28 -14.13 13.74
C ASN A 154 7.33 -14.68 12.78
N PRO A 155 8.22 -15.60 13.22
CA PRO A 155 9.19 -16.20 12.31
C PRO A 155 8.44 -16.83 11.13
N ILE A 156 8.75 -16.39 9.93
CA ILE A 156 8.20 -16.99 8.71
C ILE A 156 9.01 -18.26 8.48
N GLU A 157 8.39 -19.42 8.60
CA GLU A 157 9.05 -20.71 8.33
C GLU A 157 9.51 -20.81 6.90
N ASN A 158 9.30 -20.07 5.98
CA ASN A 158 9.80 -20.02 4.60
C ASN A 158 10.03 -18.56 4.17
N SER A 159 10.91 -17.83 4.87
CA SER A 159 11.18 -16.42 4.59
C SER A 159 11.61 -16.15 3.15
N ASN A 160 12.28 -17.09 2.49
CA ASN A 160 12.71 -16.97 1.09
C ASN A 160 11.52 -16.88 0.13
N ILE A 161 10.42 -17.59 0.41
CA ILE A 161 9.20 -17.59 -0.43
C ILE A 161 8.60 -16.18 -0.53
N LEU A 162 8.64 -15.39 0.54
CA LEU A 162 8.15 -14.00 0.49
C LEU A 162 8.93 -13.17 -0.53
N GLY A 163 10.26 -13.30 -0.53
CA GLY A 163 11.14 -12.61 -1.47
C GLY A 163 10.93 -13.05 -2.92
N GLU A 164 10.82 -14.36 -3.14
CA GLU A 164 10.58 -14.93 -4.47
C GLU A 164 9.23 -14.48 -5.03
N LEU A 165 8.17 -14.51 -4.21
CA LEU A 165 6.84 -14.03 -4.59
C LEU A 165 6.83 -12.53 -4.88
N PHE A 166 7.55 -11.72 -4.08
CA PHE A 166 7.69 -10.30 -4.34
C PHE A 166 8.31 -10.03 -5.73
N VAL A 167 9.36 -10.78 -6.09
CA VAL A 167 10.00 -10.68 -7.41
C VAL A 167 9.02 -11.11 -8.51
N ALA A 168 8.33 -12.24 -8.34
CA ALA A 168 7.37 -12.75 -9.32
C ALA A 168 6.22 -11.74 -9.59
N ILE A 169 5.68 -11.10 -8.55
CA ILE A 169 4.65 -10.06 -8.66
C ILE A 169 5.22 -8.84 -9.38
N SER A 170 6.40 -8.35 -8.95
CA SER A 170 7.03 -7.15 -9.52
C SER A 170 7.38 -7.32 -10.99
N GLN A 171 7.75 -8.52 -11.41
CA GLN A 171 8.10 -8.86 -12.79
C GLN A 171 6.91 -9.39 -13.60
N ARG A 172 5.71 -9.43 -13.03
CA ARG A 172 4.50 -9.96 -13.70
C ARG A 172 4.73 -11.35 -14.28
N GLN A 173 5.18 -12.27 -13.43
CA GLN A 173 5.46 -13.66 -13.84
C GLN A 173 4.35 -14.59 -13.36
N VAL A 174 3.89 -15.47 -14.25
CA VAL A 174 3.08 -16.63 -13.87
C VAL A 174 3.97 -17.61 -13.13
N ILE A 175 3.45 -18.21 -12.07
CA ILE A 175 4.17 -19.19 -11.27
C ILE A 175 3.38 -20.49 -11.12
N GLU A 176 4.08 -21.63 -11.12
CA GLU A 176 3.56 -22.87 -10.57
C GLU A 176 3.77 -22.84 -9.07
N LEU A 177 2.69 -23.03 -8.31
CA LEU A 177 2.66 -23.00 -6.86
C LEU A 177 2.43 -24.39 -6.29
N HIS A 178 3.29 -24.82 -5.38
CA HIS A 178 3.13 -26.06 -4.61
C HIS A 178 2.60 -25.72 -3.22
N TYR A 179 1.37 -26.18 -2.93
CA TYR A 179 0.64 -25.79 -1.73
C TYR A 179 0.07 -26.98 -0.98
N HIS A 180 0.24 -27.06 0.32
CA HIS A 180 -0.36 -28.07 1.16
C HIS A 180 -1.45 -27.50 2.08
N ARG A 181 -2.47 -28.32 2.38
CA ARG A 181 -3.53 -27.99 3.33
C ARG A 181 -3.27 -28.68 4.65
N PHE A 182 -3.44 -27.98 5.78
CA PHE A 182 -3.22 -28.58 7.10
C PHE A 182 -4.08 -29.83 7.38
N ARG A 183 -5.27 -29.92 6.79
CA ARG A 183 -6.17 -31.08 6.96
C ARG A 183 -5.83 -32.26 6.04
N ASP A 184 -4.99 -32.04 5.05
CA ASP A 184 -4.63 -33.01 4.02
C ASP A 184 -3.17 -32.81 3.64
N SER A 185 -2.30 -32.92 4.65
CA SER A 185 -0.86 -32.66 4.49
C SER A 185 -0.14 -33.69 3.59
N GLY A 186 -0.80 -34.79 3.24
CA GLY A 186 -0.27 -35.80 2.32
C GLY A 186 -0.44 -35.46 0.83
N ASN A 187 -1.31 -34.48 0.50
CA ASN A 187 -1.59 -34.09 -0.87
C ASN A 187 -1.10 -32.65 -1.13
N VAL A 188 -0.07 -32.52 -1.96
CA VAL A 188 0.41 -31.23 -2.45
C VAL A 188 -0.45 -30.83 -3.65
N LEU A 189 -1.10 -29.67 -3.55
CA LEU A 189 -1.80 -29.05 -4.66
C LEU A 189 -0.79 -28.30 -5.52
N THR A 190 -0.65 -28.68 -6.77
CA THR A 190 0.12 -27.94 -7.77
C THR A 190 -0.83 -27.13 -8.65
N VAL A 191 -0.63 -25.83 -8.72
CA VAL A 191 -1.51 -24.91 -9.47
C VAL A 191 -0.71 -23.77 -10.10
N ASN A 192 -0.99 -23.47 -11.38
CA ASN A 192 -0.46 -22.28 -12.04
C ASN A 192 -1.30 -21.07 -11.66
N VAL A 193 -0.64 -20.00 -11.23
CA VAL A 193 -1.31 -18.81 -10.78
C VAL A 193 -0.65 -17.53 -11.29
N HIS A 194 -1.47 -16.49 -11.45
CA HIS A 194 -1.04 -15.10 -11.64
C HIS A 194 -0.97 -14.45 -10.26
N PRO A 195 0.21 -14.23 -9.67
CA PRO A 195 0.35 -13.63 -8.34
C PRO A 195 0.13 -12.11 -8.40
N TYR A 196 -0.69 -11.56 -7.49
CA TYR A 196 -1.08 -10.15 -7.53
C TYR A 196 -0.66 -9.34 -6.31
N LEU A 197 -0.84 -9.88 -5.10
CA LEU A 197 -0.66 -9.13 -3.87
C LEU A 197 -0.15 -10.01 -2.74
N LEU A 198 0.79 -9.49 -1.97
CA LEU A 198 1.18 -10.04 -0.67
C LEU A 198 0.50 -9.23 0.43
N LYS A 199 -0.32 -9.90 1.24
CA LYS A 199 -1.06 -9.28 2.34
C LYS A 199 -0.66 -9.89 3.68
N GLU A 200 -0.28 -9.04 4.62
CA GLU A 200 -0.12 -9.45 6.02
C GLU A 200 -1.47 -9.33 6.74
N TYR A 201 -1.84 -10.36 7.48
CA TYR A 201 -2.97 -10.33 8.39
C TYR A 201 -2.68 -11.20 9.62
N ASN A 202 -2.84 -10.61 10.78
CA ASN A 202 -2.69 -11.29 12.06
C ASN A 202 -1.35 -12.05 12.17
N ARG A 203 -0.26 -11.38 11.78
CA ARG A 203 1.13 -11.88 11.78
C ARG A 203 1.40 -13.05 10.83
N ARG A 204 0.59 -13.24 9.81
CA ARG A 204 0.77 -14.24 8.78
C ARG A 204 0.67 -13.59 7.42
N TRP A 205 1.55 -13.98 6.52
CA TRP A 205 1.54 -13.52 5.15
C TRP A 205 0.67 -14.41 4.27
N TYR A 206 0.03 -13.78 3.32
CA TYR A 206 -0.85 -14.40 2.34
C TYR A 206 -0.53 -13.89 0.94
N LEU A 207 -0.56 -14.80 -0.03
CA LEU A 207 -0.53 -14.49 -1.46
C LEU A 207 -1.96 -14.46 -1.99
N LEU A 208 -2.33 -13.36 -2.63
CA LEU A 208 -3.51 -13.31 -3.49
C LEU A 208 -3.08 -13.57 -4.92
N ALA A 209 -3.71 -14.54 -5.55
CA ALA A 209 -3.41 -14.95 -6.91
C ALA A 209 -4.66 -15.48 -7.61
N ALA A 210 -4.74 -15.33 -8.93
CA ALA A 210 -5.77 -16.02 -9.71
C ALA A 210 -5.22 -17.32 -10.30
N ALA A 211 -5.98 -18.38 -10.19
CA ALA A 211 -5.66 -19.61 -10.90
C ALA A 211 -5.75 -19.39 -12.42
N GLU A 212 -4.77 -19.91 -13.17
CA GLU A 212 -4.74 -19.78 -14.63
C GLU A 212 -5.93 -20.47 -15.30
N SER A 213 -6.42 -21.56 -14.68
CA SER A 213 -7.47 -22.43 -15.24
C SER A 213 -8.85 -21.78 -15.32
N ASP A 214 -9.26 -21.04 -14.27
CA ASP A 214 -10.61 -20.49 -14.12
C ASP A 214 -10.64 -19.03 -13.71
N LYS A 215 -9.47 -18.41 -13.61
CA LYS A 215 -9.25 -17.03 -13.17
C LYS A 215 -9.85 -16.71 -11.79
N LYS A 216 -10.14 -17.73 -11.00
CA LYS A 216 -10.67 -17.56 -9.66
C LYS A 216 -9.60 -16.98 -8.75
N LEU A 217 -9.94 -15.88 -8.06
CA LEU A 217 -9.05 -15.30 -7.05
C LEU A 217 -9.00 -16.19 -5.81
N LEU A 218 -7.80 -16.57 -5.43
CA LEU A 218 -7.51 -17.45 -4.30
C LEU A 218 -6.56 -16.75 -3.34
N CYS A 219 -6.65 -17.12 -2.06
CA CYS A 219 -5.78 -16.64 -1.01
C CYS A 219 -4.99 -17.81 -0.41
N PHE A 220 -3.66 -17.76 -0.56
CA PHE A 220 -2.73 -18.81 -0.12
C PHE A 220 -1.92 -18.30 1.07
N ALA A 221 -1.93 -19.01 2.19
CA ALA A 221 -1.07 -18.70 3.33
C ALA A 221 0.37 -19.14 3.01
N LEU A 222 1.35 -18.24 3.18
CA LEU A 222 2.74 -18.47 2.79
C LEU A 222 3.40 -19.65 3.53
N ASP A 223 3.02 -19.85 4.79
CA ASP A 223 3.51 -20.97 5.63
C ASP A 223 3.06 -22.36 5.12
N ARG A 224 2.26 -22.41 4.07
CA ARG A 224 1.79 -23.63 3.41
C ARG A 224 2.25 -23.74 1.97
N ILE A 225 3.12 -22.85 1.52
CA ILE A 225 3.74 -22.90 0.21
C ILE A 225 5.06 -23.64 0.35
N ASP A 226 5.15 -24.80 -0.26
CA ASP A 226 6.37 -25.63 -0.24
C ASP A 226 7.42 -25.10 -1.22
N GLY A 227 6.98 -24.47 -2.30
CA GLY A 227 7.85 -23.87 -3.31
C GLY A 227 7.07 -23.22 -4.44
N ILE A 228 7.77 -22.42 -5.22
CA ILE A 228 7.25 -21.80 -6.43
C ILE A 228 8.24 -22.01 -7.58
N THR A 229 7.71 -22.13 -8.80
CA THR A 229 8.51 -22.22 -10.02
C THR A 229 8.01 -21.18 -11.03
N PRO A 230 8.82 -20.20 -11.45
CA PRO A 230 8.41 -19.26 -12.49
C PRO A 230 8.16 -19.97 -13.82
N LEU A 231 7.11 -19.55 -14.52
CA LEU A 231 6.69 -20.06 -15.83
C LEU A 231 6.82 -18.96 -16.91
N PRO A 232 8.03 -18.68 -17.41
CA PRO A 232 8.28 -17.55 -18.30
C PRO A 232 7.62 -17.66 -19.68
N SER A 233 7.17 -18.87 -20.06
CA SER A 233 6.44 -19.11 -21.32
C SER A 233 4.93 -18.81 -21.21
N HIS A 234 4.41 -18.60 -19.99
CA HIS A 234 2.99 -18.31 -19.75
C HIS A 234 2.73 -16.80 -19.79
N ILE A 235 1.59 -16.42 -20.38
CA ILE A 235 1.21 -15.02 -20.49
C ILE A 235 0.55 -14.57 -19.17
N TYR A 236 1.16 -13.59 -18.52
CA TYR A 236 0.61 -13.01 -17.30
C TYR A 236 -0.64 -12.17 -17.62
N VAL A 237 -1.67 -12.33 -16.81
CA VAL A 237 -2.91 -11.55 -16.89
C VAL A 237 -3.03 -10.70 -15.63
N ASP A 238 -3.13 -9.39 -15.80
CA ASP A 238 -3.34 -8.46 -14.68
C ASP A 238 -4.74 -8.66 -14.05
N TYR A 239 -4.86 -8.34 -12.78
CA TYR A 239 -6.16 -8.28 -12.12
C TYR A 239 -6.96 -7.07 -12.62
N GLU A 240 -8.22 -7.26 -12.96
CA GLU A 240 -9.10 -6.18 -13.39
C GLU A 240 -9.72 -5.50 -12.16
N GLY A 241 -9.49 -4.19 -11.99
CA GLY A 241 -9.98 -3.40 -10.86
C GLY A 241 -8.98 -3.28 -9.71
N ASP A 242 -9.43 -2.75 -8.57
CA ASP A 242 -8.63 -2.68 -7.35
C ASP A 242 -8.81 -3.96 -6.52
N ILE A 243 -7.73 -4.71 -6.35
CA ILE A 243 -7.74 -5.94 -5.57
C ILE A 243 -8.05 -5.68 -4.08
N ASN A 244 -7.84 -4.46 -3.58
CA ASN A 244 -8.13 -4.11 -2.20
C ASN A 244 -9.63 -4.04 -1.92
N GLU A 245 -10.47 -3.72 -2.92
CA GLU A 245 -11.93 -3.73 -2.79
C GLU A 245 -12.47 -5.10 -2.34
N ARG A 246 -11.74 -6.19 -2.64
CA ARG A 246 -12.12 -7.54 -2.20
C ARG A 246 -12.05 -7.74 -0.69
N PHE A 247 -11.42 -6.82 0.03
CA PHE A 247 -11.26 -6.87 1.49
C PHE A 247 -12.15 -5.85 2.22
N GLU A 248 -12.80 -4.94 1.51
CA GLU A 248 -13.61 -3.88 2.12
C GLU A 248 -14.83 -4.42 2.87
N ASP A 249 -15.39 -5.55 2.40
CA ASP A 249 -16.57 -6.16 2.98
C ASP A 249 -16.28 -7.38 3.85
N ILE A 250 -15.02 -7.67 4.17
CA ILE A 250 -14.63 -8.83 4.98
C ILE A 250 -13.72 -8.47 6.14
N ILE A 251 -13.79 -9.24 7.21
CA ILE A 251 -12.75 -9.25 8.24
C ILE A 251 -11.69 -10.30 7.84
N GLY A 252 -10.42 -9.86 7.74
CA GLY A 252 -9.31 -10.76 7.48
C GLY A 252 -9.02 -11.03 6.01
N VAL A 253 -8.82 -12.29 5.65
CA VAL A 253 -8.25 -12.68 4.33
C VAL A 253 -8.99 -13.81 3.64
N THR A 254 -9.93 -14.48 4.32
CA THR A 254 -10.71 -15.54 3.70
C THR A 254 -11.79 -14.94 2.80
N LEU A 255 -11.52 -14.97 1.50
CA LEU A 255 -12.46 -14.50 0.48
C LEU A 255 -13.68 -15.43 0.42
N ASN A 256 -14.87 -14.83 0.42
CA ASN A 256 -16.14 -15.50 0.23
C ASN A 256 -17.02 -14.67 -0.70
N ASP A 257 -17.80 -15.32 -1.56
CA ASP A 257 -18.70 -14.67 -2.53
C ASP A 257 -20.14 -14.54 -1.97
N GLY A 258 -20.31 -14.52 -0.66
CA GLY A 258 -21.60 -14.32 0.01
C GLY A 258 -22.10 -12.87 -0.06
N PRO A 259 -23.37 -12.63 0.33
CA PRO A 259 -23.89 -11.28 0.45
C PRO A 259 -23.29 -10.54 1.65
N VAL A 260 -23.21 -9.21 1.55
CA VAL A 260 -22.90 -8.35 2.69
C VAL A 260 -24.09 -8.38 3.65
N LEU A 261 -23.83 -8.80 4.88
CA LEU A 261 -24.82 -8.91 5.96
C LEU A 261 -24.70 -7.73 6.91
N GLN A 262 -25.84 -7.21 7.36
CA GLN A 262 -25.89 -6.28 8.48
C GLN A 262 -25.81 -7.05 9.79
N ILE A 263 -24.69 -6.99 10.47
CA ILE A 263 -24.43 -7.72 11.70
C ILE A 263 -24.54 -6.77 12.89
N VAL A 264 -25.46 -7.06 13.76
CA VAL A 264 -25.67 -6.31 15.01
C VAL A 264 -25.11 -7.12 16.17
N PHE A 265 -24.32 -6.45 17.00
CA PHE A 265 -23.75 -7.05 18.20
C PHE A 265 -23.79 -6.06 19.37
N TRP A 266 -23.89 -6.60 20.57
CA TRP A 266 -23.80 -5.88 21.82
C TRP A 266 -22.39 -6.02 22.40
N VAL A 267 -21.89 -4.97 23.02
CA VAL A 267 -20.62 -4.96 23.75
C VAL A 267 -20.85 -4.41 25.14
N SER A 268 -20.30 -5.08 26.14
CA SER A 268 -20.41 -4.69 27.55
C SER A 268 -19.73 -3.33 27.85
N ASP A 269 -20.05 -2.75 28.99
CA ASP A 269 -19.39 -1.52 29.45
C ASP A 269 -17.88 -1.68 29.64
N ASN A 270 -17.38 -2.89 29.90
CA ASN A 270 -15.95 -3.15 30.08
C ASN A 270 -15.15 -3.09 28.78
N SER A 271 -15.79 -3.37 27.64
CA SER A 271 -15.10 -3.52 26.35
C SER A 271 -15.54 -2.51 25.30
N LYS A 272 -16.59 -1.71 25.55
CA LYS A 272 -17.10 -0.75 24.54
C LYS A 272 -16.07 0.26 24.08
N ASP A 273 -15.28 0.82 24.99
CA ASP A 273 -14.29 1.84 24.65
C ASP A 273 -13.14 1.23 23.82
N TYR A 274 -12.82 -0.04 24.07
CA TYR A 274 -11.83 -0.77 23.25
C TYR A 274 -12.36 -1.01 21.83
N VAL A 275 -13.62 -1.40 21.68
CA VAL A 275 -14.24 -1.62 20.37
C VAL A 275 -14.50 -0.30 19.62
N GLU A 276 -14.67 0.82 20.33
CA GLU A 276 -14.76 2.15 19.72
C GLU A 276 -13.41 2.65 19.19
N THR A 277 -12.34 2.44 19.95
CA THR A 277 -10.99 2.89 19.53
C THR A 277 -10.34 1.94 18.51
N LYS A 278 -10.76 0.68 18.49
CA LYS A 278 -10.32 -0.33 17.52
C LYS A 278 -11.55 -1.06 16.97
N PRO A 279 -12.25 -0.48 15.99
CA PRO A 279 -13.42 -1.12 15.37
C PRO A 279 -13.11 -2.51 14.80
N LEU A 280 -14.07 -3.41 14.86
CA LEU A 280 -13.93 -4.76 14.28
C LEU A 280 -13.84 -4.70 12.76
N HIS A 281 -14.49 -3.70 12.17
CA HIS A 281 -14.54 -3.46 10.72
C HIS A 281 -14.74 -1.97 10.43
N GLU A 282 -14.26 -1.47 9.31
CA GLU A 282 -14.37 -0.04 8.93
C GLU A 282 -15.82 0.45 8.83
N SER A 283 -16.75 -0.44 8.46
CA SER A 283 -18.19 -0.14 8.41
C SER A 283 -18.86 0.00 9.78
N GLN A 284 -18.13 -0.18 10.90
CA GLN A 284 -18.71 -0.16 12.24
C GLN A 284 -19.37 1.17 12.57
N LYS A 285 -20.62 1.09 13.01
CA LYS A 285 -21.43 2.26 13.40
C LYS A 285 -22.23 1.97 14.65
N HIS A 286 -22.54 3.03 15.39
CA HIS A 286 -23.53 2.94 16.45
C HIS A 286 -24.93 2.65 15.89
N ILE A 287 -25.72 1.90 16.63
CA ILE A 287 -27.13 1.70 16.32
C ILE A 287 -27.91 2.97 16.67
N LYS A 288 -28.90 3.33 15.85
CA LYS A 288 -29.78 4.45 16.14
C LYS A 288 -30.56 4.18 17.43
N ARG A 289 -30.80 5.24 18.24
CA ARG A 289 -31.44 5.14 19.54
C ARG A 289 -32.77 4.38 19.54
N GLU A 290 -33.62 4.63 18.55
CA GLU A 290 -34.94 3.99 18.43
C GLU A 290 -34.83 2.45 18.24
N VAL A 291 -33.85 2.05 17.44
CA VAL A 291 -33.54 0.63 17.20
C VAL A 291 -32.90 0.01 18.44
N GLU A 292 -32.00 0.73 19.11
CA GLU A 292 -31.39 0.27 20.36
C GLU A 292 -32.41 0.05 21.45
N GLU A 293 -33.40 0.94 21.62
CA GLU A 293 -34.48 0.76 22.58
C GLU A 293 -35.33 -0.50 22.30
N THR A 294 -35.49 -0.84 21.03
CA THR A 294 -36.15 -2.07 20.60
C THR A 294 -35.32 -3.31 20.94
N LEU A 295 -34.04 -3.29 20.62
CA LEU A 295 -33.11 -4.38 20.92
C LEU A 295 -32.99 -4.62 22.44
N ARG A 296 -32.97 -3.57 23.24
CA ARG A 296 -32.93 -3.70 24.71
C ARG A 296 -34.21 -4.38 25.28
N LYS A 297 -35.37 -4.20 24.66
CA LYS A 297 -36.58 -4.91 25.02
C LYS A 297 -36.55 -6.37 24.56
N GLU A 298 -35.99 -6.62 23.39
CA GLU A 298 -35.87 -7.98 22.84
C GLU A 298 -34.83 -8.83 23.60
N TYR A 299 -33.73 -8.17 24.05
CA TYR A 299 -32.60 -8.82 24.74
C TYR A 299 -32.38 -8.23 26.15
N PRO A 300 -33.33 -8.42 27.10
CA PRO A 300 -33.29 -7.80 28.44
C PRO A 300 -32.11 -8.29 29.30
N SER A 301 -31.47 -9.40 28.94
CA SER A 301 -30.29 -9.93 29.65
C SER A 301 -29.00 -9.15 29.30
N LEU A 302 -28.99 -8.37 28.22
CA LEU A 302 -27.86 -7.55 27.83
C LEU A 302 -27.94 -6.18 28.52
N VAL A 303 -27.56 -6.16 29.80
CA VAL A 303 -27.66 -4.97 30.66
C VAL A 303 -26.45 -4.05 30.42
N GLY A 304 -26.68 -2.73 30.39
CA GLY A 304 -25.62 -1.74 30.13
C GLY A 304 -25.04 -1.85 28.71
N GLY A 305 -23.78 -1.52 28.56
CA GLY A 305 -23.09 -1.67 27.29
C GLY A 305 -23.70 -0.87 26.14
N ARG A 306 -23.33 -1.22 24.92
CA ARG A 306 -23.76 -0.54 23.69
C ARG A 306 -23.93 -1.52 22.54
N PHE A 307 -24.86 -1.21 21.64
CA PHE A 307 -25.06 -1.95 20.41
C PHE A 307 -24.34 -1.27 19.24
N TYR A 308 -23.71 -2.09 18.42
CA TYR A 308 -23.01 -1.69 17.19
C TYR A 308 -23.53 -2.48 16.00
N ARG A 309 -23.32 -1.95 14.81
CA ARG A 309 -23.55 -2.60 13.53
C ARG A 309 -22.28 -2.58 12.70
N ILE A 310 -22.02 -3.68 12.03
CA ILE A 310 -21.07 -3.78 10.93
C ILE A 310 -21.76 -4.36 9.69
N ASP A 311 -21.26 -4.00 8.53
CA ASP A 311 -21.72 -4.52 7.25
C ASP A 311 -20.57 -5.38 6.69
N CYS A 312 -20.73 -6.72 6.70
CA CYS A 312 -19.68 -7.67 6.34
C CYS A 312 -20.21 -8.91 5.64
N ILE A 313 -19.41 -9.48 4.75
CA ILE A 313 -19.61 -10.83 4.23
C ILE A 313 -19.17 -11.83 5.31
N GLU A 314 -19.96 -12.88 5.48
CA GLU A 314 -19.64 -13.95 6.43
C GLU A 314 -18.37 -14.70 5.99
N ASN A 315 -17.41 -14.85 6.91
CA ASN A 315 -16.25 -15.70 6.74
C ASN A 315 -15.78 -16.26 8.09
N TYR A 316 -14.72 -17.05 8.06
CA TYR A 316 -14.15 -17.66 9.26
C TYR A 316 -13.65 -16.62 10.28
N GLU A 317 -12.98 -15.57 9.79
CA GLU A 317 -12.40 -14.53 10.63
C GLU A 317 -13.47 -13.71 11.34
N LEU A 318 -14.58 -13.40 10.69
CA LEU A 318 -15.72 -12.73 11.32
C LEU A 318 -16.24 -13.51 12.52
N ILE A 319 -16.51 -14.80 12.35
CA ILE A 319 -17.05 -15.64 13.46
C ILE A 319 -16.00 -15.77 14.57
N ARG A 320 -14.70 -15.87 14.21
CA ARG A 320 -13.60 -15.90 15.17
C ARG A 320 -13.54 -14.60 15.96
N GLU A 321 -13.61 -13.45 15.29
CA GLU A 321 -13.51 -12.13 15.92
C GLU A 321 -14.70 -11.89 16.87
N LEU A 322 -15.92 -12.15 16.43
CA LEU A 322 -17.12 -12.04 17.28
C LEU A 322 -17.05 -12.95 18.51
N THR A 323 -16.34 -14.08 18.44
CA THR A 323 -16.20 -15.02 19.56
C THR A 323 -15.04 -14.65 20.49
N SER A 324 -14.04 -13.89 20.00
CA SER A 324 -12.80 -13.62 20.72
C SER A 324 -12.96 -12.80 21.99
N PHE A 325 -14.00 -11.98 22.07
CA PHE A 325 -14.33 -11.16 23.24
C PHE A 325 -15.04 -11.95 24.38
N GLY A 326 -15.34 -13.23 24.16
CA GLY A 326 -16.04 -14.05 25.13
C GLY A 326 -17.41 -13.46 25.51
N LYS A 327 -17.69 -13.33 26.82
CA LYS A 327 -18.97 -12.79 27.34
C LYS A 327 -19.14 -11.27 27.12
N GLU A 328 -18.07 -10.57 26.76
CA GLU A 328 -18.07 -9.11 26.62
C GLU A 328 -18.67 -8.66 25.27
N LEU A 329 -18.85 -9.58 24.30
CA LEU A 329 -19.48 -9.31 23.01
C LEU A 329 -20.48 -10.41 22.67
N VAL A 330 -21.70 -10.00 22.28
CA VAL A 330 -22.77 -10.92 21.89
C VAL A 330 -23.32 -10.50 20.52
N ALA A 331 -23.17 -11.36 19.52
CA ALA A 331 -23.83 -11.19 18.23
C ALA A 331 -25.33 -11.46 18.38
N VAL A 332 -26.18 -10.52 17.94
CA VAL A 332 -27.65 -10.62 18.13
C VAL A 332 -28.38 -10.79 16.80
N GLN A 333 -27.91 -10.18 15.73
CA GLN A 333 -28.52 -10.25 14.39
C GLN A 333 -27.43 -10.30 13.31
N PRO A 334 -27.70 -10.95 12.16
CA PRO A 334 -28.85 -11.79 11.87
C PRO A 334 -28.78 -13.12 12.64
N THR A 335 -29.90 -13.83 12.72
CA THR A 335 -30.02 -15.11 13.46
C THR A 335 -28.97 -16.12 13.01
N GLU A 336 -28.69 -16.22 11.73
CA GLU A 336 -27.68 -17.15 11.19
C GLU A 336 -26.28 -16.90 11.74
N ILE A 337 -25.84 -15.65 11.89
CA ILE A 337 -24.55 -15.30 12.48
C ILE A 337 -24.55 -15.58 13.98
N ARG A 338 -25.62 -15.17 14.69
CA ARG A 338 -25.79 -15.47 16.10
C ARG A 338 -25.71 -16.98 16.38
N ASP A 339 -26.39 -17.79 15.59
CA ASP A 339 -26.44 -19.23 15.78
C ASP A 339 -25.08 -19.89 15.51
N LYS A 340 -24.29 -19.39 14.55
CA LYS A 340 -22.91 -19.84 14.31
C LYS A 340 -21.96 -19.49 15.46
N VAL A 341 -22.06 -18.27 15.99
CA VAL A 341 -21.32 -17.87 17.19
C VAL A 341 -21.73 -18.73 18.39
N TRP A 342 -23.03 -18.89 18.60
CA TRP A 342 -23.58 -19.75 19.68
C TRP A 342 -23.09 -21.20 19.55
N LYS A 343 -23.13 -21.78 18.36
CA LYS A 343 -22.62 -23.13 18.11
C LYS A 343 -21.19 -23.27 18.58
N ARG A 344 -20.32 -22.33 18.19
CA ARG A 344 -18.90 -22.33 18.55
C ARG A 344 -18.68 -22.21 20.06
N VAL A 345 -19.41 -21.33 20.73
CA VAL A 345 -19.36 -21.15 22.19
C VAL A 345 -19.88 -22.40 22.90
N SER A 346 -21.00 -22.97 22.44
CA SER A 346 -21.59 -24.18 22.99
C SER A 346 -20.68 -25.42 22.86
N GLU A 347 -19.98 -25.56 21.71
CA GLU A 347 -18.99 -26.63 21.53
C GLU A 347 -17.80 -26.45 22.49
N MET A 348 -17.33 -25.22 22.68
CA MET A 348 -16.27 -24.90 23.63
C MET A 348 -16.73 -25.21 25.07
N ASN A 349 -17.93 -24.81 25.46
CA ASN A 349 -18.50 -25.10 26.79
C ASN A 349 -18.54 -26.61 27.09
N LYS A 350 -18.98 -27.42 26.11
CA LYS A 350 -19.01 -28.89 26.26
C LYS A 350 -17.63 -29.52 26.51
N ILE A 351 -16.58 -28.89 26.00
CA ILE A 351 -15.20 -29.34 26.25
C ILE A 351 -14.81 -28.99 27.69
N TYR A 352 -15.07 -27.75 28.15
CA TYR A 352 -14.78 -27.34 29.52
C TYR A 352 -15.57 -28.14 30.57
N GLU A 353 -16.85 -28.51 30.31
CA GLU A 353 -17.64 -29.36 31.18
C GLU A 353 -17.08 -30.78 31.36
N ARG A 354 -16.17 -31.22 30.47
CA ARG A 354 -15.54 -32.55 30.53
C ARG A 354 -14.12 -32.52 31.12
N LEU A 355 -13.56 -31.33 31.35
CA LEU A 355 -12.29 -31.15 32.04
C LEU A 355 -12.45 -31.17 33.55
#